data_3277c83ef6da8f6e0b7939e7c56e4d5e
#
_entry.id   3277c83ef6da8f6e0b7939e7c56e4d5e
#
_cell.length_a   1.000
_cell.length_b   1.000
_cell.length_c   1.000
_cell.angle_alpha   90.00
_cell.angle_beta   90.00
_cell.angle_gamma   90.00
#
_symmetry.space_group_name_H-M   'P 1'
#
loop_
_entity.id
_entity.type
_entity.pdbx_description
1 polymer ?
#
loop_
_entity_poly.entity_id
_entity_poly.type
_entity_poly.pdbx_seq_one_letter_code
_entity_poly.pdbx_strand_id
1 'polypeptide(L)'
;MTPTCTSDSSLRQLSTEQSNPAAHDLDQKSSLEIARLINAEDAKVAGCVSRALPQIARAIDLVVAALRRGGRLIYVGAGTSGRISALDAVEIPPTFNFHRVLFLIAGGAKALASASEISEDDEKAGRREISRLKPAKKDVVLGIATSGRTPFTVAALAEARRRGARTIALTCNPNSPLEHAAHLAIVIEVGPEVLTGSSRMKAGTAHKMVLNMISTAAMTRLGYVYGNLMVNVEPKNSKLLDRAIRILEQATGADREAAQRALKASGNRTPVALVMLAAGVTSAQATSASRKSGGNVRRAIRSARFA
;
A
#
# COMPACT_ATOMS: atom_id res chain seq x y z
N MET A 1 16.36 26.83 -21.59
CA MET A 1 16.51 27.52 -20.30
C MET A 1 17.23 26.54 -19.39
N THR A 2 18.49 26.78 -19.08
CA THR A 2 19.27 26.01 -18.11
C THR A 2 18.68 26.26 -16.72
N PRO A 3 18.42 25.19 -15.92
CA PRO A 3 17.94 25.41 -14.57
C PRO A 3 19.00 26.15 -13.77
N THR A 4 18.63 27.29 -13.20
CA THR A 4 19.46 28.00 -12.23
C THR A 4 19.60 27.13 -10.99
N CYS A 5 20.76 26.50 -10.85
CA CYS A 5 21.13 25.70 -9.69
C CYS A 5 21.35 26.66 -8.49
N THR A 6 20.29 27.01 -7.80
CA THR A 6 20.41 27.44 -6.41
C THR A 6 20.67 26.17 -5.60
N SER A 7 21.94 25.96 -5.26
CA SER A 7 22.33 24.85 -4.37
C SER A 7 21.64 25.07 -3.02
N ASP A 8 20.48 24.47 -2.83
CA ASP A 8 19.83 24.42 -1.53
C ASP A 8 20.73 23.57 -0.62
N SER A 9 21.53 24.24 0.21
CA SER A 9 22.46 23.60 1.16
C SER A 9 21.73 22.61 2.07
N SER A 10 20.41 22.73 2.19
CA SER A 10 19.56 21.84 2.98
C SER A 10 19.41 20.43 2.36
N LEU A 11 19.56 20.27 1.04
CA LEU A 11 19.51 18.93 0.41
C LEU A 11 20.71 18.08 0.80
N ARG A 12 21.90 18.67 0.90
CA ARG A 12 23.13 17.96 1.28
C ARG A 12 23.09 17.43 2.72
N GLN A 13 22.21 17.96 3.57
CA GLN A 13 22.08 17.54 4.96
C GLN A 13 21.11 16.37 5.12
N LEU A 14 20.38 15.96 4.07
CA LEU A 14 19.49 14.82 4.13
C LEU A 14 20.29 13.54 4.33
N SER A 15 19.87 12.67 5.26
CA SER A 15 20.53 11.40 5.52
C SER A 15 20.59 10.50 4.28
N THR A 16 19.61 10.62 3.40
CA THR A 16 19.51 9.85 2.15
C THR A 16 20.44 10.36 1.04
N GLU A 17 21.01 11.57 1.17
CA GLU A 17 21.95 12.17 0.22
C GLU A 17 23.42 12.06 0.70
N GLN A 18 23.64 11.57 1.91
CA GLN A 18 24.98 11.38 2.44
C GLN A 18 25.63 10.14 1.84
N SER A 19 26.96 10.13 1.81
CA SER A 19 27.72 8.96 1.43
C SER A 19 27.69 7.89 2.53
N ASN A 20 27.53 6.64 2.14
CA ASN A 20 27.62 5.50 3.07
C ASN A 20 29.10 5.13 3.29
N PRO A 21 29.64 5.30 4.51
CA PRO A 21 31.06 5.00 4.77
C PRO A 21 31.47 3.55 4.46
N ALA A 22 30.54 2.61 4.53
CA ALA A 22 30.81 1.21 4.22
C ALA A 22 30.93 0.92 2.71
N ALA A 23 30.58 1.91 1.85
CA ALA A 23 30.50 1.74 0.41
C ALA A 23 31.45 2.67 -0.36
N HIS A 24 32.41 3.34 0.29
CA HIS A 24 33.26 4.35 -0.35
C HIS A 24 34.12 3.81 -1.52
N ASP A 25 34.45 2.52 -1.50
CA ASP A 25 35.24 1.80 -2.51
C ASP A 25 34.39 0.79 -3.31
N LEU A 26 33.10 1.06 -3.50
CA LEU A 26 32.13 0.17 -4.11
C LEU A 26 32.54 -0.29 -5.52
N ASP A 27 33.13 0.60 -6.30
CA ASP A 27 33.61 0.37 -7.68
C ASP A 27 34.82 -0.58 -7.77
N GLN A 28 35.51 -0.82 -6.66
CA GLN A 28 36.67 -1.70 -6.57
C GLN A 28 36.33 -3.10 -6.06
N LYS A 29 35.08 -3.31 -5.63
CA LYS A 29 34.64 -4.57 -5.02
C LYS A 29 34.24 -5.60 -6.06
N SER A 30 34.47 -6.86 -5.75
CA SER A 30 33.92 -7.99 -6.50
C SER A 30 32.39 -8.05 -6.39
N SER A 31 31.75 -8.72 -7.34
CA SER A 31 30.29 -8.91 -7.33
C SER A 31 29.76 -9.49 -6.01
N LEU A 32 30.51 -10.42 -5.39
CA LEU A 32 30.11 -11.03 -4.12
C LEU A 32 30.19 -10.03 -2.95
N GLU A 33 31.23 -9.20 -2.91
CA GLU A 33 31.40 -8.18 -1.90
C GLU A 33 30.32 -7.09 -2.02
N ILE A 34 30.01 -6.65 -3.24
CA ILE A 34 28.91 -5.72 -3.51
C ILE A 34 27.57 -6.31 -3.03
N ALA A 35 27.28 -7.57 -3.40
CA ALA A 35 26.05 -8.24 -2.98
C ALA A 35 25.95 -8.38 -1.45
N ARG A 36 27.05 -8.74 -0.77
CA ARG A 36 27.11 -8.84 0.69
C ARG A 36 26.88 -7.48 1.34
N LEU A 37 27.49 -6.42 0.82
CA LEU A 37 27.31 -5.06 1.34
C LEU A 37 25.85 -4.59 1.20
N ILE A 38 25.24 -4.77 0.03
CA ILE A 38 23.83 -4.43 -0.20
C ILE A 38 22.94 -5.23 0.77
N ASN A 39 23.15 -6.54 0.89
CA ASN A 39 22.36 -7.39 1.76
C ASN A 39 22.49 -6.97 3.25
N ALA A 40 23.70 -6.63 3.70
CA ALA A 40 23.95 -6.16 5.06
C ALA A 40 23.26 -4.82 5.36
N GLU A 41 23.20 -3.92 4.37
CA GLU A 41 22.46 -2.66 4.48
C GLU A 41 20.95 -2.88 4.46
N ASP A 42 20.45 -3.73 3.57
CA ASP A 42 19.02 -4.06 3.48
C ASP A 42 18.50 -4.76 4.73
N ALA A 43 19.32 -5.58 5.41
CA ALA A 43 18.97 -6.21 6.67
C ALA A 43 18.61 -5.21 7.78
N LYS A 44 19.06 -3.96 7.70
CA LYS A 44 18.76 -2.89 8.66
C LYS A 44 17.35 -2.32 8.47
N VAL A 45 16.76 -2.44 7.27
CA VAL A 45 15.51 -1.77 6.90
C VAL A 45 14.35 -2.20 7.79
N ALA A 46 14.21 -3.49 8.09
CA ALA A 46 13.14 -3.98 8.95
C ALA A 46 13.22 -3.36 10.36
N GLY A 47 14.42 -3.19 10.91
CA GLY A 47 14.67 -2.50 12.17
C GLY A 47 14.28 -1.02 12.10
N CYS A 48 14.56 -0.34 10.99
CA CYS A 48 14.13 1.05 10.77
C CYS A 48 12.60 1.15 10.73
N VAL A 49 11.92 0.28 10.00
CA VAL A 49 10.46 0.24 9.92
C VAL A 49 9.83 -0.08 11.27
N SER A 50 10.44 -0.96 12.07
CA SER A 50 9.90 -1.34 13.38
C SER A 50 9.77 -0.15 14.35
N ARG A 51 10.65 0.84 14.27
CA ARG A 51 10.57 2.06 15.09
C ARG A 51 9.35 2.93 14.76
N ALA A 52 8.80 2.81 13.55
CA ALA A 52 7.64 3.57 13.10
C ALA A 52 6.31 2.79 13.20
N LEU A 53 6.30 1.58 13.77
CA LEU A 53 5.08 0.77 13.90
C LEU A 53 3.90 1.50 14.58
N PRO A 54 4.09 2.33 15.62
CA PRO A 54 2.98 3.09 16.18
C PRO A 54 2.32 4.05 15.18
N GLN A 55 3.11 4.75 14.36
CA GLN A 55 2.61 5.66 13.32
C GLN A 55 1.95 4.87 12.17
N ILE A 56 2.52 3.73 11.79
CA ILE A 56 1.93 2.82 10.80
C ILE A 56 0.58 2.30 11.29
N ALA A 57 0.46 1.89 12.55
CA ALA A 57 -0.80 1.45 13.14
C ALA A 57 -1.88 2.56 13.10
N ARG A 58 -1.51 3.80 13.43
CA ARG A 58 -2.41 4.96 13.30
C ARG A 58 -2.84 5.21 11.86
N ALA A 59 -1.92 5.05 10.91
CA ALA A 59 -2.23 5.15 9.47
C ALA A 59 -3.23 4.07 9.04
N ILE A 60 -3.04 2.82 9.47
CA ILE A 60 -3.98 1.72 9.24
C ILE A 60 -5.38 2.08 9.77
N ASP A 61 -5.48 2.60 10.99
CA ASP A 61 -6.76 3.00 11.58
C ASP A 61 -7.46 4.11 10.79
N LEU A 62 -6.72 5.11 10.32
CA LEU A 62 -7.25 6.17 9.45
C LEU A 62 -7.79 5.61 8.13
N VAL A 63 -7.02 4.71 7.49
CA VAL A 63 -7.43 4.06 6.24
C VAL A 63 -8.67 3.20 6.46
N VAL A 64 -8.70 2.35 7.49
CA VAL A 64 -9.87 1.53 7.84
C VAL A 64 -11.11 2.39 8.07
N ALA A 65 -10.98 3.47 8.85
CA ALA A 65 -12.09 4.38 9.11
C ALA A 65 -12.61 5.06 7.83
N ALA A 66 -11.74 5.45 6.92
CA ALA A 66 -12.10 6.04 5.62
C ALA A 66 -12.84 5.03 4.73
N LEU A 67 -12.26 3.84 4.56
CA LEU A 67 -12.82 2.80 3.70
C LEU A 67 -14.18 2.28 4.20
N ARG A 68 -14.39 2.20 5.53
CA ARG A 68 -15.70 1.88 6.12
C ARG A 68 -16.78 2.90 5.80
N ARG A 69 -16.43 4.17 5.68
CA ARG A 69 -17.36 5.25 5.28
C ARG A 69 -17.56 5.37 3.76
N GLY A 70 -17.11 4.38 2.99
CA GLY A 70 -17.20 4.41 1.52
C GLY A 70 -16.18 5.33 0.86
N GLY A 71 -15.14 5.74 1.59
CA GLY A 71 -14.01 6.52 1.06
C GLY A 71 -13.01 5.67 0.28
N ARG A 72 -11.94 6.32 -0.16
CA ARG A 72 -10.84 5.74 -0.96
C ARG A 72 -9.52 5.93 -0.24
N LEU A 73 -8.55 5.04 -0.53
CA LEU A 73 -7.14 5.27 -0.28
C LEU A 73 -6.51 5.71 -1.61
N ILE A 74 -5.83 6.84 -1.62
CA ILE A 74 -5.17 7.40 -2.81
C ILE A 74 -3.69 7.57 -2.49
N TYR A 75 -2.85 6.82 -3.16
CA TYR A 75 -1.41 6.97 -3.10
C TYR A 75 -0.95 8.06 -4.05
N VAL A 76 0.05 8.84 -3.65
CA VAL A 76 0.67 9.88 -4.48
C VAL A 76 2.18 9.79 -4.33
N GLY A 77 2.91 9.73 -5.44
CA GLY A 77 4.36 9.69 -5.43
C GLY A 77 4.97 9.98 -6.78
N ALA A 78 6.29 10.03 -6.82
CA ALA A 78 7.08 10.19 -8.03
C ALA A 78 8.17 9.11 -8.11
N GLY A 79 8.73 8.86 -9.28
CA GLY A 79 9.83 7.93 -9.47
C GLY A 79 9.56 6.55 -8.86
N THR A 80 10.53 6.03 -8.11
CA THR A 80 10.42 4.74 -7.41
C THR A 80 9.28 4.72 -6.40
N SER A 81 9.07 5.79 -5.63
CA SER A 81 7.97 5.88 -4.65
C SER A 81 6.60 5.77 -5.33
N GLY A 82 6.42 6.42 -6.48
CA GLY A 82 5.20 6.30 -7.28
C GLY A 82 5.00 4.90 -7.86
N ARG A 83 6.06 4.24 -8.34
CA ARG A 83 5.99 2.86 -8.87
C ARG A 83 5.65 1.83 -7.80
N ILE A 84 6.24 1.93 -6.63
CA ILE A 84 5.92 1.05 -5.48
C ILE A 84 4.48 1.26 -5.04
N SER A 85 3.99 2.50 -5.06
CA SER A 85 2.58 2.83 -4.78
C SER A 85 1.63 2.18 -5.79
N ALA A 86 1.98 2.26 -7.08
CA ALA A 86 1.21 1.64 -8.14
C ALA A 86 1.18 0.11 -7.97
N LEU A 87 2.33 -0.50 -7.66
CA LEU A 87 2.43 -1.93 -7.40
C LEU A 87 1.46 -2.36 -6.29
N ASP A 88 1.50 -1.71 -5.12
CA ASP A 88 0.60 -2.06 -4.02
C ASP A 88 -0.88 -1.88 -4.43
N ALA A 89 -1.22 -0.78 -5.10
CA ALA A 89 -2.59 -0.48 -5.51
C ALA A 89 -3.16 -1.51 -6.49
N VAL A 90 -2.35 -2.00 -7.46
CA VAL A 90 -2.82 -2.97 -8.46
C VAL A 90 -2.86 -4.41 -7.96
N GLU A 91 -2.16 -4.72 -6.85
CA GLU A 91 -2.18 -6.05 -6.22
C GLU A 91 -3.37 -6.24 -5.24
N ILE A 92 -4.03 -5.16 -4.82
CA ILE A 92 -5.18 -5.23 -3.92
C ILE A 92 -6.42 -5.87 -4.57
N PRO A 93 -6.84 -5.51 -5.81
CA PRO A 93 -7.99 -6.13 -6.44
C PRO A 93 -7.88 -7.66 -6.61
N PRO A 94 -6.78 -8.24 -7.13
CA PRO A 94 -6.69 -9.69 -7.27
C PRO A 94 -6.61 -10.43 -5.92
N THR A 95 -6.14 -9.76 -4.86
CA THR A 95 -5.99 -10.35 -3.53
C THR A 95 -7.28 -10.29 -2.70
N PHE A 96 -7.94 -9.14 -2.72
CA PHE A 96 -9.05 -8.85 -1.82
C PHE A 96 -10.37 -8.54 -2.54
N ASN A 97 -10.38 -8.54 -3.87
CA ASN A 97 -11.53 -8.08 -4.68
C ASN A 97 -12.03 -6.70 -4.23
N PHE A 98 -11.09 -5.75 -4.06
CA PHE A 98 -11.36 -4.42 -3.54
C PHE A 98 -10.80 -3.35 -4.48
N HIS A 99 -11.63 -2.39 -4.92
CA HIS A 99 -11.32 -1.47 -6.02
C HIS A 99 -11.28 0.02 -5.62
N ARG A 100 -11.23 0.33 -4.30
CA ARG A 100 -11.21 1.72 -3.81
C ARG A 100 -9.83 2.17 -3.33
N VAL A 101 -8.77 1.56 -3.88
CA VAL A 101 -7.39 2.02 -3.73
C VAL A 101 -6.91 2.51 -5.09
N LEU A 102 -6.40 3.73 -5.13
CA LEU A 102 -5.96 4.41 -6.35
C LEU A 102 -4.52 4.86 -6.17
N PHE A 103 -3.83 5.10 -7.27
CA PHE A 103 -2.51 5.73 -7.24
C PHE A 103 -2.43 6.90 -8.22
N LEU A 104 -1.56 7.83 -7.92
CA LEU A 104 -1.19 8.98 -8.73
C LEU A 104 0.34 9.06 -8.78
N ILE A 105 0.92 8.98 -9.96
CA ILE A 105 2.36 9.07 -10.17
C ILE A 105 2.70 10.29 -11.03
N ALA A 106 3.73 11.03 -10.66
CA ALA A 106 4.26 12.12 -11.48
C ALA A 106 4.64 11.61 -12.87
N GLY A 107 4.21 12.31 -13.93
CA GLY A 107 4.37 11.87 -15.32
C GLY A 107 3.31 10.87 -15.81
N GLY A 108 2.35 10.47 -14.94
CA GLY A 108 1.24 9.60 -15.31
C GLY A 108 1.65 8.18 -15.68
N ALA A 109 0.81 7.47 -16.46
CA ALA A 109 1.01 6.06 -16.80
C ALA A 109 2.38 5.76 -17.48
N LYS A 110 2.92 6.68 -18.25
CA LYS A 110 4.22 6.53 -18.90
C LYS A 110 5.36 6.39 -17.86
N ALA A 111 5.25 7.04 -16.72
CA ALA A 111 6.26 6.99 -15.66
C ALA A 111 6.34 5.64 -14.94
N LEU A 112 5.41 4.72 -15.18
CA LEU A 112 5.49 3.34 -14.69
C LEU A 112 6.58 2.55 -15.43
N ALA A 113 6.78 2.84 -16.71
CA ALA A 113 7.73 2.10 -17.58
C ALA A 113 9.00 2.89 -17.89
N SER A 114 9.02 4.21 -17.69
CA SER A 114 10.17 5.06 -18.01
C SER A 114 10.44 6.10 -16.92
N ALA A 115 11.67 6.62 -16.86
CA ALA A 115 12.01 7.73 -15.96
C ALA A 115 11.33 9.03 -16.44
N SER A 116 10.85 9.84 -15.50
CA SER A 116 10.18 11.11 -15.76
C SER A 116 10.57 12.14 -14.67
N GLU A 117 11.85 12.44 -14.59
CA GLU A 117 12.43 13.30 -13.55
C GLU A 117 11.83 14.72 -13.56
N ILE A 118 11.67 15.32 -14.75
CA ILE A 118 11.08 16.65 -14.92
C ILE A 118 9.67 16.76 -14.30
N SER A 119 8.92 15.66 -14.32
CA SER A 119 7.56 15.65 -13.77
C SER A 119 7.53 15.68 -12.23
N GLU A 120 8.63 15.36 -11.56
CA GLU A 120 8.73 15.35 -10.10
C GLU A 120 8.70 16.78 -9.53
N ASP A 121 9.19 17.76 -10.31
CA ASP A 121 9.27 19.17 -9.91
C ASP A 121 7.99 19.96 -10.24
N ASP A 122 7.03 19.38 -10.96
CA ASP A 122 5.82 20.06 -11.38
C ASP A 122 4.74 20.09 -10.28
N GLU A 123 4.81 21.10 -9.40
CA GLU A 123 3.78 21.33 -8.38
C GLU A 123 2.38 21.56 -8.97
N LYS A 124 2.31 22.27 -10.11
CA LYS A 124 1.02 22.57 -10.75
C LYS A 124 0.34 21.31 -11.23
N ALA A 125 1.12 20.37 -11.78
CA ALA A 125 0.61 19.05 -12.13
C ALA A 125 0.15 18.29 -10.89
N GLY A 126 0.92 18.29 -9.80
CA GLY A 126 0.52 17.65 -8.55
C GLY A 126 -0.85 18.11 -8.05
N ARG A 127 -1.06 19.43 -7.97
CA ARG A 127 -2.35 20.04 -7.60
C ARG A 127 -3.46 19.68 -8.58
N ARG A 128 -3.20 19.76 -9.88
CA ARG A 128 -4.18 19.48 -10.94
C ARG A 128 -4.63 18.02 -10.93
N GLU A 129 -3.68 17.09 -10.90
CA GLU A 129 -3.98 15.67 -11.00
C GLU A 129 -4.73 15.14 -9.76
N ILE A 130 -4.34 15.55 -8.56
CA ILE A 130 -5.08 15.17 -7.35
C ILE A 130 -6.48 15.80 -7.35
N SER A 131 -6.62 17.04 -7.86
CA SER A 131 -7.92 17.72 -7.95
C SER A 131 -8.89 17.01 -8.88
N ARG A 132 -8.41 16.38 -9.96
CA ARG A 132 -9.22 15.56 -10.88
C ARG A 132 -9.86 14.36 -10.19
N LEU A 133 -9.17 13.80 -9.19
CA LEU A 133 -9.70 12.69 -8.38
C LEU A 133 -10.73 13.16 -7.37
N LYS A 134 -10.92 14.47 -7.18
CA LYS A 134 -11.88 15.08 -6.25
C LYS A 134 -11.81 14.44 -4.85
N PRO A 135 -10.64 14.47 -4.18
CA PRO A 135 -10.53 13.91 -2.84
C PRO A 135 -11.47 14.67 -1.88
N ALA A 136 -12.08 13.94 -0.93
CA ALA A 136 -13.09 14.46 -0.04
C ALA A 136 -12.85 14.00 1.40
N LYS A 137 -13.61 14.52 2.36
CA LYS A 137 -13.50 14.24 3.82
C LYS A 137 -13.52 12.74 4.18
N LYS A 138 -14.11 11.91 3.34
CA LYS A 138 -14.14 10.45 3.54
C LYS A 138 -12.90 9.73 3.01
N ASP A 139 -12.05 10.40 2.22
CA ASP A 139 -10.87 9.78 1.60
C ASP A 139 -9.62 9.95 2.46
N VAL A 140 -8.65 9.07 2.28
CA VAL A 140 -7.27 9.20 2.76
C VAL A 140 -6.35 9.33 1.56
N VAL A 141 -5.46 10.32 1.59
CA VAL A 141 -4.39 10.50 0.61
C VAL A 141 -3.05 10.27 1.31
N LEU A 142 -2.25 9.35 0.79
CA LEU A 142 -0.93 9.02 1.30
C LEU A 142 0.11 9.46 0.29
N GLY A 143 0.87 10.50 0.64
CA GLY A 143 1.99 11.03 -0.15
C GLY A 143 3.29 10.33 0.23
N ILE A 144 4.07 9.92 -0.79
CA ILE A 144 5.29 9.11 -0.62
C ILE A 144 6.43 9.78 -1.35
N ALA A 145 7.44 10.19 -0.60
CA ALA A 145 8.68 10.76 -1.14
C ALA A 145 9.84 10.49 -0.18
N THR A 146 10.91 9.87 -0.65
CA THR A 146 12.07 9.54 0.18
C THR A 146 12.68 10.77 0.84
N SER A 147 12.97 11.83 0.07
CA SER A 147 13.45 13.10 0.60
C SER A 147 12.39 13.87 1.39
N GLY A 148 11.11 13.56 1.17
CA GLY A 148 9.99 14.34 1.66
C GLY A 148 9.85 15.72 1.02
N ARG A 149 10.57 15.99 -0.08
CA ARG A 149 10.65 17.31 -0.73
C ARG A 149 10.12 17.37 -2.14
N THR A 150 9.82 16.24 -2.77
CA THR A 150 9.33 16.14 -4.16
C THR A 150 8.15 17.08 -4.39
N PRO A 151 8.29 18.15 -5.20
CA PRO A 151 7.31 19.24 -5.32
C PRO A 151 5.92 18.73 -5.76
N PHE A 152 5.86 17.83 -6.74
CA PHE A 152 4.63 17.19 -7.18
C PHE A 152 3.86 16.54 -6.02
N THR A 153 4.55 15.74 -5.20
CA THR A 153 3.94 14.98 -4.12
C THR A 153 3.49 15.88 -2.98
N VAL A 154 4.31 16.85 -2.59
CA VAL A 154 3.99 17.84 -1.54
C VAL A 154 2.76 18.66 -1.95
N ALA A 155 2.76 19.18 -3.17
CA ALA A 155 1.66 20.00 -3.68
C ALA A 155 0.34 19.21 -3.79
N ALA A 156 0.40 17.97 -4.23
CA ALA A 156 -0.76 17.09 -4.29
C ALA A 156 -1.32 16.78 -2.89
N LEU A 157 -0.45 16.50 -1.90
CA LEU A 157 -0.87 16.22 -0.53
C LEU A 157 -1.50 17.44 0.14
N ALA A 158 -0.89 18.61 -0.02
CA ALA A 158 -1.42 19.88 0.48
C ALA A 158 -2.81 20.21 -0.13
N GLU A 159 -2.98 20.01 -1.43
CA GLU A 159 -4.26 20.23 -2.10
C GLU A 159 -5.33 19.23 -1.63
N ALA A 160 -4.98 17.97 -1.43
CA ALA A 160 -5.89 16.98 -0.87
C ALA A 160 -6.36 17.36 0.54
N ARG A 161 -5.44 17.85 1.38
CA ARG A 161 -5.75 18.37 2.73
C ARG A 161 -6.68 19.57 2.66
N ARG A 162 -6.43 20.52 1.77
CA ARG A 162 -7.29 21.69 1.54
C ARG A 162 -8.72 21.31 1.16
N ARG A 163 -8.89 20.19 0.43
CA ARG A 163 -10.18 19.63 0.04
C ARG A 163 -10.85 18.80 1.15
N GLY A 164 -10.23 18.72 2.32
CA GLY A 164 -10.76 18.05 3.50
C GLY A 164 -10.43 16.57 3.61
N ALA A 165 -9.67 15.97 2.69
CA ALA A 165 -9.21 14.59 2.84
C ALA A 165 -8.25 14.46 4.02
N ARG A 166 -8.21 13.29 4.66
CA ARG A 166 -7.14 12.96 5.62
C ARG A 166 -5.87 12.67 4.84
N THR A 167 -4.75 13.21 5.32
CA THR A 167 -3.45 13.09 4.64
C THR A 167 -2.42 12.41 5.52
N ILE A 168 -1.64 11.52 4.90
CA ILE A 168 -0.54 10.78 5.52
C ILE A 168 0.71 11.04 4.68
N ALA A 169 1.84 11.32 5.32
CA ALA A 169 3.16 11.38 4.70
C ALA A 169 3.95 10.11 5.00
N LEU A 170 4.65 9.58 4.00
CA LEU A 170 5.66 8.54 4.14
C LEU A 170 6.97 9.05 3.55
N THR A 171 7.98 9.20 4.40
CA THR A 171 9.28 9.77 4.04
C THR A 171 10.41 9.07 4.78
N CYS A 172 11.66 9.28 4.31
CA CYS A 172 12.86 8.78 4.99
C CYS A 172 13.65 9.90 5.70
N ASN A 173 13.21 11.15 5.59
CA ASN A 173 13.87 12.29 6.23
C ASN A 173 12.86 13.05 7.11
N PRO A 174 13.19 13.29 8.39
CA PRO A 174 12.35 14.05 9.31
C PRO A 174 12.28 15.54 8.92
N ASN A 175 11.31 16.25 9.49
CA ASN A 175 11.10 17.69 9.33
C ASN A 175 10.98 18.13 7.85
N SER A 176 10.41 17.24 7.02
CA SER A 176 10.28 17.49 5.58
C SER A 176 9.00 18.28 5.25
N PRO A 177 8.98 19.01 4.11
CA PRO A 177 7.78 19.68 3.62
C PRO A 177 6.56 18.72 3.49
N LEU A 178 6.79 17.46 3.09
CA LEU A 178 5.73 16.47 2.98
C LEU A 178 5.12 16.13 4.35
N GLU A 179 5.96 16.03 5.38
CA GLU A 179 5.53 15.83 6.76
C GLU A 179 4.62 16.96 7.23
N HIS A 180 5.02 18.23 7.01
CA HIS A 180 4.23 19.40 7.37
C HIS A 180 2.90 19.50 6.62
N ALA A 181 2.83 18.98 5.38
CA ALA A 181 1.61 18.94 4.58
C ALA A 181 0.61 17.86 5.06
N ALA A 182 1.01 16.94 5.93
CA ALA A 182 0.21 15.81 6.37
C ALA A 182 -0.49 16.03 7.73
N HIS A 183 -1.53 15.23 8.01
CA HIS A 183 -2.11 15.11 9.33
C HIS A 183 -1.39 14.05 10.19
N LEU A 184 -0.72 13.09 9.54
CA LEU A 184 0.08 12.05 10.16
C LEU A 184 1.32 11.80 9.30
N ALA A 185 2.48 11.74 9.93
CA ALA A 185 3.72 11.37 9.27
C ALA A 185 4.22 10.01 9.73
N ILE A 186 4.75 9.25 8.78
CA ILE A 186 5.53 8.02 8.98
C ILE A 186 6.92 8.33 8.45
N VAL A 187 7.88 8.44 9.34
CA VAL A 187 9.29 8.73 8.99
C VAL A 187 10.11 7.47 9.23
N ILE A 188 10.77 6.98 8.19
CA ILE A 188 11.60 5.77 8.23
C ILE A 188 13.05 6.16 7.91
N GLU A 189 13.83 6.46 8.91
CA GLU A 189 15.23 6.84 8.76
C GLU A 189 16.09 5.63 8.41
N VAL A 190 16.27 5.36 7.11
CA VAL A 190 17.07 4.23 6.61
C VAL A 190 18.57 4.55 6.49
N GLY A 191 18.95 5.83 6.68
CA GLY A 191 20.31 6.30 6.49
C GLY A 191 20.75 6.33 5.02
N PRO A 192 22.06 6.56 4.76
CA PRO A 192 22.60 6.68 3.42
C PRO A 192 22.57 5.35 2.66
N GLU A 193 22.31 5.41 1.36
CA GLU A 193 22.26 4.25 0.48
C GLU A 193 23.68 3.73 0.14
N VAL A 194 23.79 2.47 -0.27
CA VAL A 194 25.06 1.89 -0.76
C VAL A 194 25.57 2.65 -1.99
N LEU A 195 24.69 3.01 -2.91
CA LEU A 195 24.95 3.94 -3.99
C LEU A 195 24.35 5.28 -3.58
N THR A 196 25.20 6.24 -3.26
CA THR A 196 24.82 7.57 -2.73
C THR A 196 23.69 8.20 -3.54
N GLY A 197 22.64 8.67 -2.86
CA GLY A 197 21.47 9.30 -3.47
C GLY A 197 20.50 8.36 -4.19
N SER A 198 20.83 7.06 -4.34
CA SER A 198 19.97 6.09 -5.06
C SER A 198 18.86 5.52 -4.18
N SER A 199 17.89 6.33 -3.85
CA SER A 199 16.78 6.02 -2.94
C SER A 199 15.81 4.91 -3.41
N ARG A 200 16.08 4.30 -4.57
CA ARG A 200 15.36 3.10 -5.03
C ARG A 200 15.68 1.83 -4.22
N MET A 201 16.73 1.85 -3.40
CA MET A 201 17.27 0.71 -2.63
C MET A 201 16.59 0.60 -1.25
N LYS A 202 17.30 0.90 -0.15
CA LYS A 202 16.74 0.78 1.22
C LYS A 202 15.45 1.58 1.42
N ALA A 203 15.42 2.83 0.95
CA ALA A 203 14.23 3.67 1.05
C ALA A 203 13.04 3.06 0.28
N GLY A 204 13.28 2.56 -0.93
CA GLY A 204 12.27 1.84 -1.71
C GLY A 204 11.77 0.59 -0.98
N THR A 205 12.67 -0.21 -0.41
CA THR A 205 12.33 -1.39 0.40
C THR A 205 11.48 -1.00 1.62
N ALA A 206 11.86 0.05 2.35
CA ALA A 206 11.09 0.56 3.48
C ALA A 206 9.67 0.99 3.08
N HIS A 207 9.54 1.75 1.98
CA HIS A 207 8.23 2.15 1.46
C HIS A 207 7.35 0.94 1.12
N LYS A 208 7.91 -0.05 0.43
CA LYS A 208 7.19 -1.29 0.09
C LYS A 208 6.72 -2.03 1.33
N MET A 209 7.54 -2.15 2.37
CA MET A 209 7.16 -2.78 3.63
C MET A 209 6.00 -2.03 4.30
N VAL A 210 6.06 -0.70 4.38
CA VAL A 210 5.01 0.13 5.00
C VAL A 210 3.70 0.03 4.23
N LEU A 211 3.72 0.12 2.89
CA LEU A 211 2.51 0.02 2.08
C LEU A 211 1.85 -1.35 2.23
N ASN A 212 2.62 -2.43 2.20
CA ASN A 212 2.10 -3.78 2.44
C ASN A 212 1.46 -3.92 3.84
N MET A 213 2.06 -3.32 4.87
CA MET A 213 1.48 -3.32 6.22
C MET A 213 0.14 -2.58 6.23
N ILE A 214 0.07 -1.39 5.63
CA ILE A 214 -1.13 -0.57 5.60
C ILE A 214 -2.25 -1.27 4.81
N SER A 215 -1.98 -1.71 3.60
CA SER A 215 -2.98 -2.32 2.73
C SER A 215 -3.49 -3.66 3.29
N THR A 216 -2.58 -4.57 3.66
CA THR A 216 -2.95 -5.87 4.20
C THR A 216 -3.70 -5.76 5.52
N ALA A 217 -3.22 -4.96 6.46
CA ALA A 217 -3.87 -4.79 7.75
C ALA A 217 -5.23 -4.07 7.60
N ALA A 218 -5.34 -3.09 6.69
CA ALA A 218 -6.62 -2.43 6.43
C ALA A 218 -7.65 -3.43 5.89
N MET A 219 -7.29 -4.25 4.90
CA MET A 219 -8.19 -5.27 4.36
C MET A 219 -8.55 -6.33 5.40
N THR A 220 -7.61 -6.76 6.23
CA THR A 220 -7.84 -7.68 7.35
C THR A 220 -8.85 -7.08 8.35
N ARG A 221 -8.67 -5.83 8.77
CA ARG A 221 -9.56 -5.11 9.70
C ARG A 221 -10.95 -4.81 9.12
N LEU A 222 -11.06 -4.74 7.80
CA LEU A 222 -12.34 -4.64 7.08
C LEU A 222 -13.06 -5.98 6.98
N GLY A 223 -12.37 -7.11 7.22
CA GLY A 223 -12.94 -8.45 7.22
C GLY A 223 -12.86 -9.18 5.88
N TYR A 224 -11.94 -8.76 5.01
CA TYR A 224 -11.65 -9.42 3.73
C TYR A 224 -10.76 -10.66 3.88
N VAL A 225 -10.37 -10.98 5.11
CA VAL A 225 -9.52 -12.13 5.47
C VAL A 225 -10.24 -12.97 6.52
N TYR A 226 -10.08 -14.29 6.48
CA TYR A 226 -10.56 -15.24 7.50
C TYR A 226 -9.39 -16.05 8.03
N GLY A 227 -9.05 -15.91 9.31
CA GLY A 227 -7.76 -16.36 9.82
C GLY A 227 -6.63 -15.62 9.09
N ASN A 228 -5.79 -16.35 8.39
CA ASN A 228 -4.76 -15.87 7.46
C ASN A 228 -5.09 -16.17 5.99
N LEU A 229 -6.33 -16.56 5.69
CA LEU A 229 -6.76 -17.00 4.38
C LEU A 229 -7.33 -15.85 3.54
N MET A 230 -6.90 -15.77 2.28
CA MET A 230 -7.32 -14.80 1.29
C MET A 230 -8.70 -15.20 0.70
N VAL A 231 -9.77 -15.03 1.50
CA VAL A 231 -11.10 -15.56 1.19
C VAL A 231 -11.86 -14.80 0.11
N ASN A 232 -11.42 -13.62 -0.28
CA ASN A 232 -12.07 -12.82 -1.33
C ASN A 232 -11.51 -13.05 -2.74
N VAL A 233 -10.70 -14.10 -2.93
CA VAL A 233 -10.20 -14.48 -4.25
C VAL A 233 -11.33 -14.78 -5.22
N GLU A 234 -11.26 -14.20 -6.41
CA GLU A 234 -12.18 -14.54 -7.51
C GLU A 234 -11.61 -15.70 -8.33
N PRO A 235 -12.31 -16.83 -8.47
CA PRO A 235 -11.85 -18.01 -9.19
C PRO A 235 -11.99 -17.86 -10.71
N LYS A 236 -11.19 -16.95 -11.31
CA LYS A 236 -11.23 -16.61 -12.75
C LYS A 236 -10.49 -17.58 -13.66
N ASN A 237 -9.69 -18.48 -13.11
CA ASN A 237 -8.97 -19.54 -13.84
C ASN A 237 -8.83 -20.78 -12.99
N SER A 238 -8.34 -21.89 -13.57
CA SER A 238 -8.21 -23.17 -12.89
C SER A 238 -7.38 -23.13 -11.62
N LYS A 239 -6.26 -22.39 -11.62
CA LYS A 239 -5.40 -22.21 -10.44
C LYS A 239 -6.14 -21.47 -9.31
N LEU A 240 -6.89 -20.41 -9.64
CA LEU A 240 -7.64 -19.64 -8.64
C LEU A 240 -8.87 -20.42 -8.16
N LEU A 241 -9.48 -21.25 -9.01
CA LEU A 241 -10.57 -22.15 -8.63
C LEU A 241 -10.09 -23.19 -7.61
N ASP A 242 -8.98 -23.86 -7.89
CA ASP A 242 -8.38 -24.82 -6.96
C ASP A 242 -7.98 -24.15 -5.63
N ARG A 243 -7.43 -22.94 -5.69
CA ARG A 243 -7.12 -22.15 -4.50
C ARG A 243 -8.37 -21.84 -3.67
N ALA A 244 -9.48 -21.45 -4.30
CA ALA A 244 -10.74 -21.18 -3.62
C ALA A 244 -11.27 -22.42 -2.90
N ILE A 245 -11.21 -23.59 -3.54
CA ILE A 245 -11.61 -24.86 -2.94
C ILE A 245 -10.75 -25.17 -1.72
N ARG A 246 -9.41 -25.13 -1.84
CA ARG A 246 -8.49 -25.35 -0.72
C ARG A 246 -8.70 -24.38 0.45
N ILE A 247 -9.03 -23.12 0.16
CA ILE A 247 -9.39 -22.16 1.20
C ILE A 247 -10.64 -22.59 1.96
N LEU A 248 -11.67 -23.10 1.27
CA LEU A 248 -12.88 -23.60 1.90
C LEU A 248 -12.61 -24.85 2.74
N GLU A 249 -11.87 -25.83 2.21
CA GLU A 249 -11.42 -27.01 2.95
C GLU A 249 -10.70 -26.61 4.24
N GLN A 250 -9.70 -25.74 4.13
CA GLN A 250 -8.87 -25.29 5.27
C GLN A 250 -9.64 -24.46 6.29
N ALA A 251 -10.59 -23.64 5.84
CA ALA A 251 -11.35 -22.75 6.71
C ALA A 251 -12.47 -23.46 7.48
N THR A 252 -13.01 -24.56 6.95
CA THR A 252 -14.23 -25.20 7.47
C THR A 252 -14.05 -26.65 7.88
N GLY A 253 -12.99 -27.33 7.43
CA GLY A 253 -12.81 -28.78 7.57
C GLY A 253 -13.68 -29.59 6.63
N ALA A 254 -14.40 -28.96 5.69
CA ALA A 254 -15.21 -29.65 4.69
C ALA A 254 -14.31 -30.43 3.71
N ASP A 255 -14.81 -31.55 3.21
CA ASP A 255 -14.15 -32.28 2.13
C ASP A 255 -14.19 -31.48 0.81
N ARG A 256 -13.39 -31.93 -0.14
CA ARG A 256 -13.24 -31.25 -1.45
C ARG A 256 -14.56 -31.18 -2.22
N GLU A 257 -15.36 -32.21 -2.18
CA GLU A 257 -16.63 -32.26 -2.89
C GLU A 257 -17.65 -31.27 -2.29
N ALA A 258 -17.75 -31.22 -0.96
CA ALA A 258 -18.60 -30.25 -0.28
C ALA A 258 -18.16 -28.81 -0.56
N ALA A 259 -16.84 -28.55 -0.55
CA ALA A 259 -16.29 -27.26 -0.89
C ALA A 259 -16.61 -26.86 -2.35
N GLN A 260 -16.49 -27.77 -3.30
CA GLN A 260 -16.85 -27.55 -4.70
C GLN A 260 -18.36 -27.29 -4.89
N ARG A 261 -19.22 -28.10 -4.25
CA ARG A 261 -20.69 -27.91 -4.28
C ARG A 261 -21.06 -26.52 -3.73
N ALA A 262 -20.50 -26.14 -2.59
CA ALA A 262 -20.77 -24.83 -1.97
C ALA A 262 -20.27 -23.68 -2.84
N LEU A 263 -19.09 -23.79 -3.42
CA LEU A 263 -18.54 -22.77 -4.32
C LEU A 263 -19.42 -22.59 -5.56
N LYS A 264 -19.84 -23.68 -6.20
CA LYS A 264 -20.79 -23.66 -7.32
C LYS A 264 -22.12 -23.03 -6.93
N ALA A 265 -22.71 -23.48 -5.82
CA ALA A 265 -23.99 -22.97 -5.31
C ALA A 265 -23.95 -21.49 -4.91
N SER A 266 -22.78 -20.97 -4.54
CA SER A 266 -22.57 -19.55 -4.24
C SER A 266 -22.41 -18.67 -5.50
N GLY A 267 -22.41 -19.25 -6.70
CA GLY A 267 -22.05 -18.54 -7.94
C GLY A 267 -20.56 -18.15 -7.97
N ASN A 268 -19.70 -19.07 -7.55
CA ASN A 268 -18.24 -18.91 -7.46
C ASN A 268 -17.79 -17.76 -6.53
N ARG A 269 -18.60 -17.38 -5.55
CA ARG A 269 -18.26 -16.38 -4.55
C ARG A 269 -17.69 -17.06 -3.30
N THR A 270 -16.37 -17.17 -3.22
CA THR A 270 -15.66 -17.85 -2.12
C THR A 270 -16.12 -17.39 -0.72
N PRO A 271 -16.30 -16.08 -0.42
CA PRO A 271 -16.76 -15.64 0.89
C PRO A 271 -18.17 -16.15 1.22
N VAL A 272 -19.06 -16.21 0.23
CA VAL A 272 -20.43 -16.72 0.42
C VAL A 272 -20.41 -18.23 0.66
N ALA A 273 -19.66 -18.99 -0.14
CA ALA A 273 -19.46 -20.43 0.06
C ALA A 273 -18.90 -20.74 1.46
N LEU A 274 -17.98 -19.93 1.93
CA LEU A 274 -17.43 -20.04 3.28
C LEU A 274 -18.51 -19.85 4.36
N VAL A 275 -19.38 -18.84 4.20
CA VAL A 275 -20.50 -18.63 5.13
C VAL A 275 -21.49 -19.81 5.09
N MET A 276 -21.80 -20.34 3.88
CA MET A 276 -22.66 -21.51 3.73
C MET A 276 -22.14 -22.72 4.52
N LEU A 277 -20.87 -23.05 4.31
CA LEU A 277 -20.25 -24.22 4.97
C LEU A 277 -20.09 -24.01 6.48
N ALA A 278 -19.60 -22.84 6.90
CA ALA A 278 -19.31 -22.57 8.29
C ALA A 278 -20.55 -22.38 9.17
N ALA A 279 -21.68 -21.95 8.59
CA ALA A 279 -22.94 -21.71 9.31
C ALA A 279 -24.02 -22.76 9.00
N GLY A 280 -23.83 -23.67 8.02
CA GLY A 280 -24.83 -24.67 7.62
C GLY A 280 -26.09 -24.07 6.97
N VAL A 281 -25.92 -22.96 6.20
CA VAL A 281 -27.03 -22.19 5.64
C VAL A 281 -27.07 -22.22 4.11
N THR A 282 -28.21 -21.87 3.52
CA THR A 282 -28.36 -21.78 2.07
C THR A 282 -27.57 -20.59 1.48
N SER A 283 -27.32 -20.62 0.15
CA SER A 283 -26.66 -19.53 -0.58
C SER A 283 -27.40 -18.20 -0.44
N ALA A 284 -28.73 -18.21 -0.42
CA ALA A 284 -29.54 -17.00 -0.22
C ALA A 284 -29.32 -16.40 1.18
N GLN A 285 -29.37 -17.21 2.22
CA GLN A 285 -29.11 -16.79 3.60
C GLN A 285 -27.69 -16.27 3.78
N ALA A 286 -26.69 -17.02 3.27
CA ALA A 286 -25.29 -16.61 3.31
C ALA A 286 -25.04 -15.29 2.57
N THR A 287 -25.67 -15.08 1.42
CA THR A 287 -25.60 -13.83 0.65
C THR A 287 -26.22 -12.66 1.42
N SER A 288 -27.38 -12.87 2.05
CA SER A 288 -28.04 -11.86 2.89
C SER A 288 -27.16 -11.49 4.09
N ALA A 289 -26.63 -12.48 4.81
CA ALA A 289 -25.74 -12.29 5.94
C ALA A 289 -24.45 -11.53 5.55
N SER A 290 -23.85 -11.90 4.42
CA SER A 290 -22.64 -11.22 3.89
C SER A 290 -22.92 -9.76 3.58
N ARG A 291 -24.05 -9.44 2.94
CA ARG A 291 -24.45 -8.06 2.65
C ARG A 291 -24.69 -7.24 3.92
N LYS A 292 -25.47 -7.77 4.88
CA LYS A 292 -25.74 -7.12 6.18
C LYS A 292 -24.47 -6.90 6.99
N SER A 293 -23.46 -7.74 6.81
CA SER A 293 -22.15 -7.66 7.49
C SER A 293 -21.14 -6.76 6.77
N GLY A 294 -21.51 -6.10 5.66
CA GLY A 294 -20.61 -5.25 4.88
C GLY A 294 -19.43 -6.01 4.28
N GLY A 295 -19.61 -7.30 3.95
CA GLY A 295 -18.55 -8.16 3.40
C GLY A 295 -17.61 -8.79 4.44
N ASN A 296 -17.78 -8.48 5.73
CA ASN A 296 -16.98 -9.09 6.78
C ASN A 296 -17.41 -10.54 7.02
N VAL A 297 -16.59 -11.51 6.57
CA VAL A 297 -16.91 -12.93 6.56
C VAL A 297 -17.18 -13.47 7.97
N ARG A 298 -16.37 -13.13 8.96
CA ARG A 298 -16.54 -13.60 10.34
C ARG A 298 -17.85 -13.10 10.98
N ARG A 299 -18.22 -11.85 10.70
CA ARG A 299 -19.51 -11.27 11.13
C ARG A 299 -20.67 -11.94 10.39
N ALA A 300 -20.52 -12.23 9.09
CA ALA A 300 -21.54 -12.89 8.29
C ALA A 300 -21.82 -14.32 8.80
N ILE A 301 -20.78 -15.10 9.11
CA ILE A 301 -20.92 -16.44 9.70
C ILE A 301 -21.68 -16.36 11.04
N ARG A 302 -21.30 -15.43 11.92
CA ARG A 302 -21.99 -15.25 13.22
C ARG A 302 -23.44 -14.87 13.01
N SER A 303 -23.73 -13.89 12.14
CA SER A 303 -25.09 -13.46 11.85
C SER A 303 -25.96 -14.57 11.22
N ALA A 304 -25.37 -15.42 10.39
CA ALA A 304 -26.09 -16.51 9.73
C ALA A 304 -26.43 -17.68 10.68
N ARG A 305 -25.65 -17.91 11.74
CA ARG A 305 -25.90 -18.96 12.75
C ARG A 305 -27.06 -18.65 13.68
N PHE A 306 -27.42 -17.39 13.83
CA PHE A 306 -28.46 -16.90 14.76
C PHE A 306 -29.67 -16.30 14.03
N ALA A 307 -29.77 -16.48 12.71
CA ALA A 307 -30.90 -16.06 11.88
C ALA A 307 -31.76 -17.25 11.50
#